data_1c91eb25c11007500adedef67ab2de0b
#
_entry.id   1c91eb25c11007500adedef67ab2de0b
#
_cell.length_a   1.000
_cell.length_b   1.000
_cell.length_c   1.000
_cell.angle_alpha   90.00
_cell.angle_beta   90.00
_cell.angle_gamma   90.00
#
_symmetry.space_group_name_H-M   'P 1'
#
loop_
_entity.id
_entity.type
_entity.pdbx_description
1 polymer ?
#
loop_
_entity_poly.entity_id
_entity_poly.type
_entity_poly.pdbx_seq_one_letter_code
_entity_poly.pdbx_strand_id
1 'polypeptide(L)'
;MDFLTDAFLIDPGRTLGPVLVTGAGGCIGAWTVAILARSGVPLVALDLRDDRRRPAMVMGDAAARRLTWETCDIADAPALNSIVERHSISAIIHLAGLQVPFCKADPAAGARVNVEGTINILEVARQQGIRRLAYASSSAVHGMPPGGPVISTLYGAYKLANEYTAQVYWLDWKVPSIGIRPNVVYGLARDQGMTSGFSVALDHATRGEPFEIAFGGPVSWLYAGEAAAAFIAAISRDGDRAPVFDLNGTCMSVEDGLAILSDLVPGHAVTTTGVALPIPADLDDAPIRARLGDFPSIPPDEGIRQTLEAFRALTD
;
A
#
# COMPACT_ATOMS: atom_id res chain seq x y z
N MET A 1 12.02 13.08 10.78
CA MET A 1 11.11 12.71 9.64
C MET A 1 9.63 12.80 10.00
N ASP A 2 9.30 13.49 11.08
CA ASP A 2 7.90 13.63 11.52
C ASP A 2 7.01 14.33 10.48
N PHE A 3 7.57 15.25 9.71
CA PHE A 3 6.86 15.98 8.64
C PHE A 3 6.20 15.09 7.60
N LEU A 4 6.73 13.89 7.34
CA LEU A 4 6.18 12.95 6.34
C LEU A 4 4.77 12.46 6.69
N THR A 5 4.49 12.29 7.97
CA THR A 5 3.23 11.69 8.43
C THR A 5 2.28 12.71 9.07
N ASP A 6 2.70 13.98 9.26
CA ASP A 6 1.89 15.00 9.95
C ASP A 6 0.51 15.22 9.30
N ALA A 7 0.45 15.25 7.97
CA ALA A 7 -0.80 15.42 7.24
C ALA A 7 -1.78 14.24 7.37
N PHE A 8 -1.29 13.07 7.81
CA PHE A 8 -2.04 11.80 7.84
C PHE A 8 -2.42 11.36 9.25
N LEU A 9 -2.07 12.12 10.29
CA LEU A 9 -2.39 11.75 11.67
C LEU A 9 -3.90 11.67 11.88
N ILE A 10 -4.32 10.66 12.62
CA ILE A 10 -5.73 10.45 12.97
C ILE A 10 -5.97 10.79 14.45
N ASP A 11 -7.21 11.18 14.76
CA ASP A 11 -7.63 11.41 16.14
C ASP A 11 -7.62 10.09 16.93
N PRO A 12 -6.79 9.95 17.98
CA PRO A 12 -6.74 8.75 18.81
C PRO A 12 -8.05 8.51 19.61
N GLY A 13 -8.92 9.50 19.74
CA GLY A 13 -10.27 9.37 20.31
C GLY A 13 -11.23 8.53 19.46
N ARG A 14 -10.91 8.27 18.20
CA ARG A 14 -11.55 7.22 17.40
C ARG A 14 -11.00 5.88 17.89
N THR A 15 -11.77 5.18 18.71
CA THR A 15 -11.43 3.88 19.30
C THR A 15 -11.09 2.82 18.23
N LEU A 16 -9.89 2.91 17.67
CA LEU A 16 -9.26 1.81 16.99
C LEU A 16 -8.57 0.98 18.09
N GLY A 17 -9.08 -0.22 18.38
CA GLY A 17 -8.39 -1.20 19.23
C GLY A 17 -7.11 -1.68 18.56
N PRO A 18 -6.41 -2.71 19.07
CA PRO A 18 -5.18 -3.17 18.44
C PRO A 18 -5.40 -3.53 16.96
N VAL A 19 -4.63 -2.89 16.09
CA VAL A 19 -4.69 -3.08 14.64
C VAL A 19 -3.60 -4.04 14.20
N LEU A 20 -3.93 -5.10 13.49
CA LEU A 20 -2.96 -5.94 12.80
C LEU A 20 -2.68 -5.35 11.42
N VAL A 21 -1.42 -5.06 11.13
CA VAL A 21 -0.97 -4.64 9.80
C VAL A 21 -0.09 -5.74 9.22
N THR A 22 -0.58 -6.49 8.25
CA THR A 22 0.22 -7.51 7.55
C THR A 22 0.93 -6.90 6.35
N GLY A 23 2.11 -7.41 5.99
CA GLY A 23 2.95 -6.77 4.98
C GLY A 23 3.56 -5.46 5.48
N ALA A 24 3.80 -5.37 6.79
CA ALA A 24 4.30 -4.17 7.47
C ALA A 24 5.67 -3.70 6.97
N GLY A 25 6.50 -4.61 6.48
CA GLY A 25 7.79 -4.31 5.84
C GLY A 25 7.68 -3.85 4.38
N GLY A 26 6.48 -3.84 3.78
CA GLY A 26 6.22 -3.30 2.45
C GLY A 26 6.14 -1.76 2.43
N CYS A 27 6.04 -1.16 1.24
CA CYS A 27 5.94 0.31 1.10
C CYS A 27 4.71 0.87 1.83
N ILE A 28 3.50 0.50 1.42
CA ILE A 28 2.27 1.01 2.05
C ILE A 28 2.20 0.57 3.53
N GLY A 29 2.69 -0.66 3.85
CA GLY A 29 2.75 -1.17 5.22
C GLY A 29 3.60 -0.29 6.14
N ALA A 30 4.79 0.12 5.67
CA ALA A 30 5.69 1.01 6.42
C ALA A 30 5.03 2.36 6.75
N TRP A 31 4.33 2.96 5.80
CA TRP A 31 3.57 4.19 6.03
C TRP A 31 2.39 3.96 6.98
N THR A 32 1.66 2.85 6.80
CA THR A 32 0.52 2.50 7.67
C THR A 32 0.96 2.36 9.13
N VAL A 33 2.03 1.60 9.41
CA VAL A 33 2.51 1.43 10.79
C VAL A 33 3.07 2.73 11.36
N ALA A 34 3.70 3.57 10.54
CA ALA A 34 4.21 4.87 10.97
C ALA A 34 3.09 5.83 11.36
N ILE A 35 2.04 5.95 10.54
CA ILE A 35 0.88 6.81 10.81
C ILE A 35 0.15 6.34 12.06
N LEU A 36 -0.17 5.04 12.18
CA LEU A 36 -0.86 4.49 13.34
C LEU A 36 -0.06 4.68 14.63
N ALA A 37 1.24 4.37 14.62
CA ALA A 37 2.11 4.52 15.78
C ALA A 37 2.21 5.98 16.24
N ARG A 38 2.39 6.93 15.32
CA ARG A 38 2.43 8.35 15.65
C ARG A 38 1.10 8.90 16.13
N SER A 39 -0.01 8.33 15.66
CA SER A 39 -1.35 8.65 16.14
C SER A 39 -1.68 8.02 17.49
N GLY A 40 -0.76 7.27 18.10
CA GLY A 40 -0.99 6.61 19.39
C GLY A 40 -1.95 5.41 19.32
N VAL A 41 -2.20 4.86 18.13
CA VAL A 41 -3.07 3.69 17.95
C VAL A 41 -2.28 2.42 18.26
N PRO A 42 -2.76 1.54 19.16
CA PRO A 42 -2.15 0.24 19.41
C PRO A 42 -2.13 -0.60 18.11
N LEU A 43 -0.97 -1.13 17.76
CA LEU A 43 -0.82 -1.95 16.54
C LEU A 43 0.17 -3.09 16.73
N VAL A 44 0.00 -4.12 15.90
CA VAL A 44 0.93 -5.22 15.69
C VAL A 44 1.33 -5.21 14.23
N ALA A 45 2.60 -5.01 13.96
CA ALA A 45 3.19 -5.16 12.64
C ALA A 45 3.49 -6.64 12.38
N LEU A 46 3.07 -7.17 11.23
CA LEU A 46 3.30 -8.56 10.85
C LEU A 46 3.90 -8.62 9.44
N ASP A 47 4.97 -9.39 9.30
CA ASP A 47 5.54 -9.71 7.99
C ASP A 47 6.19 -11.11 8.03
N LEU A 48 6.58 -11.63 6.87
CA LEU A 48 7.32 -12.90 6.75
C LEU A 48 8.66 -12.87 7.49
N ARG A 49 9.25 -11.68 7.64
CA ARG A 49 10.55 -11.43 8.31
C ARG A 49 10.48 -10.17 9.16
N ASP A 50 11.33 -10.07 10.16
CA ASP A 50 11.52 -8.83 10.92
C ASP A 50 12.45 -7.86 10.14
N ASP A 51 11.95 -7.38 9.00
CA ASP A 51 12.63 -6.36 8.19
C ASP A 51 11.98 -4.99 8.40
N ARG A 52 12.53 -4.23 9.33
CA ARG A 52 12.05 -2.88 9.68
C ARG A 52 12.70 -1.76 8.86
N ARG A 53 13.45 -2.07 7.83
CA ARG A 53 14.18 -1.07 7.04
C ARG A 53 13.24 -0.01 6.48
N ARG A 54 12.15 -0.38 5.80
CA ARG A 54 11.20 0.60 5.25
C ARG A 54 10.40 1.36 6.32
N PRO A 55 9.86 0.73 7.38
CA PRO A 55 9.36 1.46 8.54
C PRO A 55 10.36 2.47 9.11
N ALA A 56 11.64 2.10 9.26
CA ALA A 56 12.68 2.99 9.75
C ALA A 56 12.93 4.20 8.84
N MET A 57 12.85 4.01 7.51
CA MET A 57 12.90 5.13 6.56
C MET A 57 11.79 6.16 6.79
N VAL A 58 10.58 5.72 7.15
CA VAL A 58 9.41 6.62 7.30
C VAL A 58 9.34 7.25 8.68
N MET A 59 9.61 6.48 9.76
CA MET A 59 9.39 6.92 11.14
C MET A 59 10.66 7.03 11.99
N GLY A 60 11.82 6.75 11.42
CA GLY A 60 13.11 6.72 12.10
C GLY A 60 13.37 5.40 12.84
N ASP A 61 14.65 5.02 12.95
CA ASP A 61 15.11 3.76 13.52
C ASP A 61 14.60 3.51 14.94
N ALA A 62 14.68 4.52 15.80
CA ALA A 62 14.29 4.38 17.19
C ALA A 62 12.79 4.08 17.36
N ALA A 63 11.93 4.68 16.52
CA ALA A 63 10.50 4.42 16.52
C ALA A 63 10.17 3.05 15.92
N ALA A 64 10.80 2.69 14.80
CA ALA A 64 10.60 1.40 14.15
C ALA A 64 11.00 0.22 15.06
N ARG A 65 12.07 0.36 15.85
CA ARG A 65 12.47 -0.67 16.84
C ARG A 65 11.44 -0.88 17.96
N ARG A 66 10.63 0.11 18.28
CA ARG A 66 9.60 0.01 19.34
C ARG A 66 8.29 -0.62 18.87
N LEU A 67 8.11 -0.84 17.57
CA LEU A 67 6.92 -1.52 17.05
C LEU A 67 6.82 -2.93 17.64
N THR A 68 5.64 -3.33 18.09
CA THR A 68 5.32 -4.73 18.33
C THR A 68 5.33 -5.44 16.98
N TRP A 69 6.25 -6.38 16.80
CA TRP A 69 6.47 -7.06 15.52
C TRP A 69 6.32 -8.56 15.68
N GLU A 70 5.49 -9.16 14.83
CA GLU A 70 5.30 -10.60 14.70
C GLU A 70 5.84 -11.08 13.35
N THR A 71 6.49 -12.25 13.37
CA THR A 71 6.97 -12.90 12.16
C THR A 71 6.09 -14.09 11.85
N CYS A 72 5.41 -14.07 10.69
CA CYS A 72 4.49 -15.13 10.30
C CYS A 72 4.36 -15.20 8.78
N ASP A 73 4.31 -16.43 8.24
CA ASP A 73 3.83 -16.65 6.88
C ASP A 73 2.31 -16.48 6.87
N ILE A 74 1.79 -15.60 6.05
CA ILE A 74 0.34 -15.33 5.96
C ILE A 74 -0.46 -16.57 5.53
N ALA A 75 0.20 -17.57 4.92
CA ALA A 75 -0.39 -18.85 4.56
C ALA A 75 -0.42 -19.85 5.74
N ASP A 76 0.16 -19.53 6.90
CA ASP A 76 0.07 -20.32 8.13
C ASP A 76 -1.13 -19.88 8.97
N ALA A 77 -2.30 -20.44 8.67
CA ALA A 77 -3.56 -20.09 9.35
C ALA A 77 -3.52 -20.31 10.88
N PRO A 78 -2.96 -21.42 11.43
CA PRO A 78 -2.85 -21.61 12.87
C PRO A 78 -1.99 -20.55 13.54
N ALA A 79 -0.83 -20.21 12.98
CA ALA A 79 0.06 -19.18 13.52
C ALA A 79 -0.61 -17.80 13.49
N LEU A 80 -1.28 -17.45 12.37
CA LEU A 80 -2.02 -16.21 12.23
C LEU A 80 -3.14 -16.09 13.28
N ASN A 81 -3.94 -17.13 13.47
CA ASN A 81 -5.02 -17.13 14.47
C ASN A 81 -4.47 -16.93 15.89
N SER A 82 -3.38 -17.62 16.23
CA SER A 82 -2.72 -17.46 17.53
C SER A 82 -2.22 -16.03 17.78
N ILE A 83 -1.70 -15.35 16.75
CA ILE A 83 -1.27 -13.96 16.85
C ILE A 83 -2.48 -13.05 17.10
N VAL A 84 -3.57 -13.21 16.33
CA VAL A 84 -4.78 -12.40 16.46
C VAL A 84 -5.39 -12.53 17.85
N GLU A 85 -5.48 -13.74 18.40
CA GLU A 85 -5.98 -14.01 19.76
C GLU A 85 -5.06 -13.41 20.82
N ARG A 86 -3.73 -13.68 20.75
CA ARG A 86 -2.75 -13.23 21.74
C ARG A 86 -2.73 -11.72 21.90
N HIS A 87 -2.89 -10.98 20.81
CA HIS A 87 -2.87 -9.53 20.80
C HIS A 87 -4.26 -8.89 20.86
N SER A 88 -5.33 -9.70 20.99
CA SER A 88 -6.72 -9.22 21.03
C SER A 88 -7.02 -8.25 19.87
N ILE A 89 -6.63 -8.62 18.64
CA ILE A 89 -6.77 -7.78 17.47
C ILE A 89 -8.24 -7.49 17.18
N SER A 90 -8.57 -6.23 16.96
CA SER A 90 -9.94 -5.78 16.68
C SER A 90 -10.14 -5.20 15.27
N ALA A 91 -9.05 -4.93 14.56
CA ALA A 91 -9.06 -4.46 13.18
C ALA A 91 -7.87 -5.01 12.40
N ILE A 92 -8.02 -5.22 11.09
CA ILE A 92 -6.97 -5.76 10.23
C ILE A 92 -6.80 -4.89 8.99
N ILE A 93 -5.54 -4.52 8.69
CA ILE A 93 -5.11 -3.99 7.40
C ILE A 93 -4.20 -5.02 6.75
N HIS A 94 -4.72 -5.70 5.72
CA HIS A 94 -4.01 -6.77 5.04
C HIS A 94 -3.34 -6.27 3.76
N LEU A 95 -2.02 -6.07 3.83
CA LEU A 95 -1.18 -5.60 2.73
C LEU A 95 -0.15 -6.65 2.27
N ALA A 96 -0.03 -7.77 2.98
CA ALA A 96 0.87 -8.85 2.59
C ALA A 96 0.48 -9.41 1.21
N GLY A 97 1.47 -9.54 0.34
CA GLY A 97 1.27 -10.06 -1.01
C GLY A 97 2.53 -10.01 -1.85
N LEU A 98 2.64 -10.94 -2.78
CA LEU A 98 3.70 -10.97 -3.79
C LEU A 98 3.27 -10.16 -5.02
N GLN A 99 4.17 -9.31 -5.52
CA GLN A 99 3.93 -8.44 -6.68
C GLN A 99 4.10 -9.21 -8.01
N VAL A 100 3.73 -8.55 -9.12
CA VAL A 100 3.75 -9.10 -10.49
C VAL A 100 5.01 -9.92 -10.82
N PRO A 101 6.25 -9.41 -10.62
CA PRO A 101 7.45 -10.18 -11.00
C PRO A 101 7.59 -11.48 -10.19
N PHE A 102 7.25 -11.46 -8.92
CA PHE A 102 7.36 -12.64 -8.04
C PHE A 102 6.29 -13.69 -8.36
N CYS A 103 5.05 -13.26 -8.62
CA CYS A 103 3.98 -14.17 -9.07
C CYS A 103 4.31 -14.81 -10.42
N LYS A 104 4.99 -14.10 -11.31
CA LYS A 104 5.45 -14.63 -12.60
C LYS A 104 6.59 -15.65 -12.42
N ALA A 105 7.51 -15.39 -11.51
CA ALA A 105 8.66 -16.25 -11.24
C ALA A 105 8.25 -17.57 -10.56
N ASP A 106 7.30 -17.52 -9.61
CA ASP A 106 6.74 -18.69 -8.92
C ASP A 106 5.22 -18.52 -8.76
N PRO A 107 4.43 -19.05 -9.72
CA PRO A 107 2.98 -18.96 -9.67
C PRO A 107 2.35 -19.61 -8.44
N ALA A 108 2.88 -20.75 -7.99
CA ALA A 108 2.35 -21.46 -6.83
C ALA A 108 2.57 -20.69 -5.53
N ALA A 109 3.76 -20.15 -5.32
CA ALA A 109 4.03 -19.25 -4.19
C ALA A 109 3.18 -17.97 -4.31
N GLY A 110 3.00 -17.44 -5.52
CA GLY A 110 2.11 -16.32 -5.80
C GLY A 110 0.68 -16.58 -5.33
N ALA A 111 0.10 -17.73 -5.69
CA ALA A 111 -1.25 -18.12 -5.28
C ALA A 111 -1.34 -18.34 -3.76
N ARG A 112 -0.34 -19.04 -3.18
CA ARG A 112 -0.29 -19.33 -1.75
C ARG A 112 -0.29 -18.04 -0.91
N VAL A 113 0.56 -17.09 -1.24
CA VAL A 113 0.63 -15.84 -0.48
C VAL A 113 -0.56 -14.93 -0.76
N ASN A 114 -0.91 -14.70 -2.05
CA ASN A 114 -1.95 -13.73 -2.38
C ASN A 114 -3.36 -14.26 -2.16
N VAL A 115 -3.65 -15.55 -2.50
CA VAL A 115 -5.02 -16.08 -2.42
C VAL A 115 -5.25 -16.79 -1.09
N GLU A 116 -4.48 -17.83 -0.77
CA GLU A 116 -4.62 -18.54 0.49
C GLU A 116 -4.39 -17.63 1.69
N GLY A 117 -3.37 -16.75 1.66
CA GLY A 117 -3.13 -15.76 2.70
C GLY A 117 -4.33 -14.82 2.92
N THR A 118 -4.99 -14.35 1.85
CA THR A 118 -6.20 -13.53 1.99
C THR A 118 -7.39 -14.33 2.54
N ILE A 119 -7.54 -15.60 2.14
CA ILE A 119 -8.56 -16.50 2.72
C ILE A 119 -8.32 -16.65 4.23
N ASN A 120 -7.08 -16.85 4.66
CA ASN A 120 -6.74 -16.98 6.08
C ASN A 120 -7.09 -15.71 6.87
N ILE A 121 -6.89 -14.54 6.29
CA ILE A 121 -7.30 -13.26 6.91
C ILE A 121 -8.83 -13.16 7.03
N LEU A 122 -9.56 -13.52 5.98
CA LEU A 122 -11.03 -13.53 6.02
C LEU A 122 -11.55 -14.55 7.05
N GLU A 123 -10.92 -15.72 7.11
CA GLU A 123 -11.30 -16.80 8.03
C GLU A 123 -11.02 -16.42 9.49
N VAL A 124 -9.86 -15.82 9.80
CA VAL A 124 -9.59 -15.34 11.16
C VAL A 124 -10.52 -14.20 11.55
N ALA A 125 -10.86 -13.31 10.61
CA ALA A 125 -11.85 -12.26 10.85
C ALA A 125 -13.23 -12.85 11.16
N ARG A 126 -13.63 -13.92 10.46
CA ARG A 126 -14.87 -14.66 10.72
C ARG A 126 -14.87 -15.29 12.12
N GLN A 127 -13.79 -16.01 12.47
CA GLN A 127 -13.68 -16.75 13.73
C GLN A 127 -13.63 -15.83 14.95
N GLN A 128 -12.95 -14.69 14.83
CA GLN A 128 -12.74 -13.72 15.89
C GLN A 128 -13.80 -12.60 15.91
N GLY A 129 -14.76 -12.62 14.99
CA GLY A 129 -15.81 -11.60 14.91
C GLY A 129 -15.30 -10.21 14.53
N ILE A 130 -14.16 -10.11 13.83
CA ILE A 130 -13.56 -8.83 13.43
C ILE A 130 -14.40 -8.22 12.31
N ARG A 131 -14.87 -6.99 12.52
CA ARG A 131 -15.72 -6.27 11.60
C ARG A 131 -15.02 -5.11 10.87
N ARG A 132 -13.75 -4.85 11.21
CA ARG A 132 -12.91 -3.78 10.68
C ARG A 132 -11.77 -4.41 9.89
N LEU A 133 -12.01 -4.70 8.62
CA LEU A 133 -11.06 -5.37 7.73
C LEU A 133 -10.92 -4.58 6.43
N ALA A 134 -9.71 -4.16 6.11
CA ALA A 134 -9.33 -3.65 4.80
C ALA A 134 -8.24 -4.53 4.19
N TYR A 135 -8.31 -4.78 2.88
CA TYR A 135 -7.29 -5.56 2.17
C TYR A 135 -6.89 -4.92 0.85
N ALA A 136 -5.63 -5.12 0.48
CA ALA A 136 -5.10 -4.62 -0.79
C ALA A 136 -5.50 -5.53 -1.96
N SER A 137 -6.35 -5.02 -2.83
CA SER A 137 -6.47 -5.43 -4.22
C SER A 137 -5.46 -4.64 -5.08
N SER A 138 -5.73 -4.37 -6.34
CA SER A 138 -4.84 -3.63 -7.23
C SER A 138 -5.56 -3.17 -8.48
N SER A 139 -5.15 -2.04 -9.08
CA SER A 139 -5.57 -1.64 -10.43
C SER A 139 -5.25 -2.66 -11.52
N ALA A 140 -4.35 -3.63 -11.25
CA ALA A 140 -4.04 -4.75 -12.16
C ALA A 140 -5.26 -5.65 -12.48
N VAL A 141 -6.35 -5.55 -11.72
CA VAL A 141 -7.61 -6.26 -12.02
C VAL A 141 -8.34 -5.71 -13.25
N HIS A 142 -8.04 -4.48 -13.68
CA HIS A 142 -8.65 -3.87 -14.86
C HIS A 142 -8.08 -4.38 -16.20
N GLY A 143 -7.07 -5.24 -16.15
CA GLY A 143 -6.39 -5.76 -17.33
C GLY A 143 -5.32 -4.82 -17.89
N MET A 144 -4.51 -5.37 -18.80
CA MET A 144 -3.42 -4.64 -19.48
C MET A 144 -3.40 -5.07 -20.95
N PRO A 145 -3.50 -4.15 -21.92
CA PRO A 145 -3.71 -2.70 -21.79
C PRO A 145 -5.07 -2.34 -21.17
N PRO A 146 -5.24 -1.09 -20.73
CA PRO A 146 -6.50 -0.61 -20.16
C PRO A 146 -7.68 -0.92 -21.09
N GLY A 147 -8.75 -1.47 -20.48
CA GLY A 147 -9.92 -1.91 -21.26
C GLY A 147 -9.70 -3.19 -22.07
N GLY A 148 -8.58 -3.85 -21.91
CA GLY A 148 -8.33 -5.18 -22.49
C GLY A 148 -9.32 -6.22 -21.95
N PRO A 149 -9.69 -7.21 -22.76
CA PRO A 149 -10.72 -8.18 -22.41
C PRO A 149 -10.26 -9.21 -21.36
N VAL A 150 -8.98 -9.23 -21.01
CA VAL A 150 -8.37 -10.28 -20.19
C VAL A 150 -7.38 -9.68 -19.19
N ILE A 151 -7.45 -10.15 -17.95
CA ILE A 151 -6.41 -9.91 -16.95
C ILE A 151 -5.11 -10.54 -17.46
N SER A 152 -4.06 -9.73 -17.59
CA SER A 152 -2.83 -10.15 -18.26
C SER A 152 -1.73 -10.64 -17.33
N THR A 153 -1.96 -10.60 -16.01
CA THR A 153 -0.99 -11.04 -15.00
C THR A 153 -1.60 -11.99 -13.98
N LEU A 154 -0.82 -12.97 -13.53
CA LEU A 154 -1.24 -13.84 -12.41
C LEU A 154 -1.59 -13.03 -11.16
N TYR A 155 -0.79 -11.99 -10.88
CA TYR A 155 -1.07 -11.08 -9.77
C TYR A 155 -2.46 -10.44 -9.86
N GLY A 156 -2.84 -9.90 -11.02
CA GLY A 156 -4.17 -9.35 -11.25
C GLY A 156 -5.28 -10.39 -11.08
N ALA A 157 -5.06 -11.61 -11.58
CA ALA A 157 -6.00 -12.73 -11.42
C ALA A 157 -6.18 -13.10 -9.94
N TYR A 158 -5.08 -13.16 -9.16
CA TYR A 158 -5.15 -13.45 -7.72
C TYR A 158 -5.87 -12.34 -6.95
N LYS A 159 -5.61 -11.07 -7.28
CA LYS A 159 -6.30 -9.96 -6.64
C LYS A 159 -7.80 -9.95 -6.96
N LEU A 160 -8.20 -10.25 -8.20
CA LEU A 160 -9.61 -10.40 -8.56
C LEU A 160 -10.28 -11.58 -7.84
N ALA A 161 -9.58 -12.72 -7.70
CA ALA A 161 -10.07 -13.86 -6.92
C ALA A 161 -10.35 -13.45 -5.46
N ASN A 162 -9.45 -12.65 -4.85
CA ASN A 162 -9.65 -12.16 -3.48
C ASN A 162 -10.90 -11.28 -3.34
N GLU A 163 -11.19 -10.43 -4.33
CA GLU A 163 -12.37 -9.58 -4.34
C GLU A 163 -13.66 -10.41 -4.33
N TYR A 164 -13.76 -11.41 -5.20
CA TYR A 164 -14.91 -12.32 -5.23
C TYR A 164 -14.99 -13.18 -3.97
N THR A 165 -13.86 -13.65 -3.44
CA THR A 165 -13.81 -14.40 -2.19
C THR A 165 -14.36 -13.55 -1.03
N ALA A 166 -13.93 -12.31 -0.91
CA ALA A 166 -14.42 -11.40 0.14
C ALA A 166 -15.95 -11.15 0.02
N GLN A 167 -16.47 -11.03 -1.21
CA GLN A 167 -17.91 -10.91 -1.44
C GLN A 167 -18.68 -12.15 -0.99
N VAL A 168 -18.15 -13.37 -1.25
CA VAL A 168 -18.76 -14.62 -0.79
C VAL A 168 -18.71 -14.71 0.73
N TYR A 169 -17.61 -14.32 1.39
CA TYR A 169 -17.54 -14.26 2.86
C TYR A 169 -18.59 -13.33 3.46
N TRP A 170 -18.90 -12.21 2.80
CA TRP A 170 -20.01 -11.36 3.21
C TRP A 170 -21.37 -12.03 2.97
N LEU A 171 -21.59 -12.68 1.83
CA LEU A 171 -22.89 -13.31 1.50
C LEU A 171 -23.19 -14.45 2.47
N ASP A 172 -22.24 -15.33 2.73
CA ASP A 172 -22.44 -16.55 3.50
C ASP A 172 -22.33 -16.33 5.01
N TRP A 173 -21.33 -15.58 5.46
CA TRP A 173 -21.00 -15.45 6.88
C TRP A 173 -21.08 -14.03 7.44
N LYS A 174 -21.47 -13.06 6.63
CA LYS A 174 -21.57 -11.64 7.02
C LYS A 174 -20.24 -11.06 7.54
N VAL A 175 -19.12 -11.55 7.05
CA VAL A 175 -17.79 -10.98 7.30
C VAL A 175 -17.63 -9.74 6.43
N PRO A 176 -17.61 -8.54 7.01
CA PRO A 176 -17.45 -7.33 6.23
C PRO A 176 -15.99 -7.08 5.91
N SER A 177 -15.74 -6.43 4.78
CA SER A 177 -14.39 -6.01 4.40
C SER A 177 -14.45 -4.84 3.41
N ILE A 178 -13.36 -4.10 3.27
CA ILE A 178 -13.18 -3.10 2.22
C ILE A 178 -11.95 -3.49 1.41
N GLY A 179 -12.16 -3.85 0.15
CA GLY A 179 -11.09 -4.02 -0.83
C GLY A 179 -10.69 -2.66 -1.42
N ILE A 180 -9.41 -2.37 -1.47
CA ILE A 180 -8.89 -1.16 -2.10
C ILE A 180 -7.93 -1.58 -3.21
N ARG A 181 -8.07 -0.96 -4.39
CA ARG A 181 -7.23 -1.15 -5.57
C ARG A 181 -6.30 0.06 -5.74
N PRO A 182 -5.16 0.14 -5.04
CA PRO A 182 -4.21 1.21 -5.29
C PRO A 182 -3.73 1.17 -6.75
N ASN A 183 -3.64 2.34 -7.36
CA ASN A 183 -3.00 2.52 -8.66
C ASN A 183 -1.48 2.68 -8.47
N VAL A 184 -0.77 3.38 -9.34
CA VAL A 184 0.68 3.52 -9.25
C VAL A 184 1.05 4.36 -8.02
N VAL A 185 1.69 3.71 -7.05
CA VAL A 185 2.14 4.35 -5.81
C VAL A 185 3.57 4.84 -5.97
N TYR A 186 3.86 6.05 -5.48
CA TYR A 186 5.21 6.61 -5.39
C TYR A 186 5.51 7.18 -3.99
N GLY A 187 6.76 7.49 -3.75
CA GLY A 187 7.21 8.10 -2.50
C GLY A 187 8.27 7.29 -1.78
N LEU A 188 8.62 7.71 -0.58
CA LEU A 188 9.63 7.06 0.25
C LEU A 188 9.25 5.60 0.54
N ALA A 189 10.26 4.72 0.58
CA ALA A 189 10.11 3.26 0.76
C ALA A 189 9.50 2.52 -0.44
N ARG A 190 9.24 3.18 -1.58
CA ARG A 190 8.80 2.53 -2.82
C ARG A 190 10.01 2.17 -3.70
N ASP A 191 10.74 1.14 -3.31
CA ASP A 191 12.02 0.71 -3.91
C ASP A 191 11.93 -0.56 -4.77
N GLN A 192 10.74 -1.19 -4.87
CA GLN A 192 10.54 -2.44 -5.59
C GLN A 192 9.23 -2.47 -6.37
N GLY A 193 9.21 -3.28 -7.43
CA GLY A 193 8.05 -3.50 -8.28
C GLY A 193 8.17 -2.79 -9.63
N MET A 194 7.29 -3.19 -10.55
CA MET A 194 7.35 -2.73 -11.95
C MET A 194 7.22 -1.20 -12.11
N THR A 195 6.57 -0.53 -11.17
CA THR A 195 6.27 0.90 -11.22
C THR A 195 7.04 1.72 -10.17
N SER A 196 8.08 1.16 -9.54
CA SER A 196 8.89 1.88 -8.54
C SER A 196 9.87 2.89 -9.14
N GLY A 197 10.08 2.85 -10.47
CA GLY A 197 11.14 3.58 -11.15
C GLY A 197 11.22 5.07 -10.83
N PHE A 198 10.08 5.77 -10.69
CA PHE A 198 10.09 7.18 -10.33
C PHE A 198 10.61 7.42 -8.90
N SER A 199 10.17 6.64 -7.94
CA SER A 199 10.64 6.77 -6.54
C SER A 199 12.14 6.48 -6.41
N VAL A 200 12.63 5.45 -7.14
CA VAL A 200 14.07 5.14 -7.21
C VAL A 200 14.85 6.28 -7.89
N ALA A 201 14.27 6.88 -8.93
CA ALA A 201 14.87 8.03 -9.62
C ALA A 201 15.05 9.25 -8.71
N LEU A 202 14.10 9.49 -7.77
CA LEU A 202 14.23 10.57 -6.79
C LEU A 202 15.41 10.33 -5.84
N ASP A 203 15.62 9.08 -5.40
CA ASP A 203 16.78 8.71 -4.59
C ASP A 203 18.11 8.94 -5.35
N HIS A 204 18.20 8.48 -6.60
CA HIS A 204 19.37 8.73 -7.47
C HIS A 204 19.61 10.22 -7.69
N ALA A 205 18.57 11.01 -7.91
CA ALA A 205 18.67 12.45 -8.09
C ALA A 205 19.29 13.15 -6.86
N THR A 206 18.97 12.71 -5.65
CA THR A 206 19.58 13.29 -4.42
C THR A 206 21.08 13.01 -4.30
N ARG A 207 21.56 11.92 -4.92
CA ARG A 207 22.98 11.54 -4.94
C ARG A 207 23.74 12.04 -6.18
N GLY A 208 23.04 12.73 -7.11
CA GLY A 208 23.63 13.15 -8.37
C GLY A 208 23.95 11.98 -9.32
N GLU A 209 23.29 10.83 -9.14
CA GLU A 209 23.51 9.63 -9.94
C GLU A 209 22.53 9.55 -11.12
N PRO A 210 22.95 9.04 -12.28
CA PRO A 210 22.06 8.85 -13.41
C PRO A 210 21.07 7.72 -13.15
N PHE A 211 19.85 7.89 -13.65
CA PHE A 211 18.82 6.84 -13.62
C PHE A 211 17.87 6.99 -14.81
N GLU A 212 17.51 5.89 -15.46
CA GLU A 212 16.49 5.87 -16.50
C GLU A 212 15.22 5.18 -16.00
N ILE A 213 14.11 5.92 -15.95
CA ILE A 213 12.79 5.36 -15.64
C ILE A 213 12.32 4.57 -16.87
N ALA A 214 12.01 3.29 -16.67
CA ALA A 214 11.65 2.35 -17.75
C ALA A 214 10.26 2.60 -18.36
N PHE A 215 9.58 3.68 -17.99
CA PHE A 215 8.25 4.04 -18.49
C PHE A 215 8.08 5.57 -18.51
N GLY A 216 7.10 6.04 -19.29
CA GLY A 216 6.73 7.45 -19.42
C GLY A 216 5.24 7.60 -19.67
N GLY A 217 4.83 8.80 -20.08
CA GLY A 217 3.44 9.14 -20.33
C GLY A 217 2.58 9.22 -19.06
N PRO A 218 1.25 9.25 -19.18
CA PRO A 218 0.33 9.42 -18.05
C PRO A 218 0.38 8.25 -17.08
N VAL A 219 0.49 8.55 -15.78
CA VAL A 219 0.39 7.59 -14.68
C VAL A 219 -0.40 8.20 -13.52
N SER A 220 -0.90 7.37 -12.63
CA SER A 220 -1.43 7.83 -11.34
C SER A 220 -0.27 8.18 -10.41
N TRP A 221 -0.31 9.36 -9.83
CA TRP A 221 0.62 9.82 -8.81
C TRP A 221 -0.02 9.68 -7.43
N LEU A 222 -0.14 8.43 -6.97
CA LEU A 222 -0.69 8.12 -5.66
C LEU A 222 0.43 8.12 -4.62
N TYR A 223 0.46 9.13 -3.74
CA TYR A 223 1.48 9.20 -2.71
C TYR A 223 1.34 8.06 -1.69
N ALA A 224 2.44 7.47 -1.24
CA ALA A 224 2.41 6.29 -0.37
C ALA A 224 1.70 6.55 0.98
N GLY A 225 1.84 7.76 1.53
CA GLY A 225 1.11 8.18 2.74
C GLY A 225 -0.40 8.27 2.52
N GLU A 226 -0.82 8.77 1.35
CA GLU A 226 -2.23 8.83 0.96
C GLU A 226 -2.84 7.42 0.82
N ALA A 227 -2.11 6.50 0.18
CA ALA A 227 -2.54 5.11 0.09
C ALA A 227 -2.71 4.50 1.50
N ALA A 228 -1.75 4.70 2.40
CA ALA A 228 -1.84 4.23 3.78
C ALA A 228 -3.03 4.84 4.53
N ALA A 229 -3.27 6.15 4.37
CA ALA A 229 -4.40 6.85 5.00
C ALA A 229 -5.74 6.28 4.54
N ALA A 230 -5.89 5.92 3.27
CA ALA A 230 -7.11 5.27 2.76
C ALA A 230 -7.37 3.92 3.44
N PHE A 231 -6.34 3.07 3.64
CA PHE A 231 -6.48 1.81 4.36
C PHE A 231 -6.83 2.02 5.84
N ILE A 232 -6.26 3.02 6.49
CA ILE A 232 -6.59 3.39 7.88
C ILE A 232 -8.03 3.90 7.98
N ALA A 233 -8.47 4.75 7.06
CA ALA A 233 -9.84 5.22 7.00
C ALA A 233 -10.85 4.07 6.79
N ALA A 234 -10.48 3.05 6.02
CA ALA A 234 -11.33 1.88 5.76
C ALA A 234 -11.65 1.04 7.00
N ILE A 235 -10.79 1.07 8.02
CA ILE A 235 -11.00 0.36 9.28
C ILE A 235 -11.47 1.26 10.43
N SER A 236 -11.74 2.55 10.18
CA SER A 236 -12.12 3.51 11.22
C SER A 236 -13.48 3.23 11.87
N ARG A 237 -14.30 2.41 11.24
CA ARG A 237 -15.64 1.99 11.71
C ARG A 237 -15.93 0.55 11.27
N ASP A 238 -16.91 -0.06 11.93
CA ASP A 238 -17.35 -1.40 11.57
C ASP A 238 -17.87 -1.46 10.12
N GLY A 239 -17.46 -2.49 9.40
CA GLY A 239 -17.96 -2.77 8.07
C GLY A 239 -19.40 -3.29 8.09
N ASP A 240 -20.12 -3.04 6.99
CA ASP A 240 -21.51 -3.45 6.77
C ASP A 240 -21.71 -4.22 5.46
N ARG A 241 -20.67 -4.35 4.65
CA ARG A 241 -20.64 -5.01 3.33
C ARG A 241 -19.20 -5.41 2.98
N ALA A 242 -18.99 -5.92 1.77
CA ALA A 242 -17.67 -6.19 1.20
C ALA A 242 -17.46 -5.43 -0.14
N PRO A 243 -17.53 -4.09 -0.15
CA PRO A 243 -17.27 -3.34 -1.37
C PRO A 243 -15.79 -3.33 -1.74
N VAL A 244 -15.53 -3.05 -3.02
CA VAL A 244 -14.19 -2.83 -3.55
C VAL A 244 -14.16 -1.49 -4.28
N PHE A 245 -13.08 -0.73 -4.08
CA PHE A 245 -12.93 0.61 -4.65
C PHE A 245 -11.57 0.78 -5.32
N ASP A 246 -11.55 1.53 -6.41
CA ASP A 246 -10.31 2.05 -6.96
C ASP A 246 -9.79 3.21 -6.09
N LEU A 247 -8.47 3.31 -5.97
CA LEU A 247 -7.78 4.41 -5.31
C LEU A 247 -6.76 4.98 -6.27
N ASN A 248 -7.00 6.20 -6.72
CA ASN A 248 -6.15 6.90 -7.67
C ASN A 248 -5.49 8.11 -7.02
N GLY A 249 -4.31 8.48 -7.53
CA GLY A 249 -3.71 9.78 -7.27
C GLY A 249 -4.00 10.75 -8.42
N THR A 250 -3.28 11.84 -8.47
CA THR A 250 -3.35 12.78 -9.60
C THR A 250 -2.88 12.10 -10.89
N CYS A 251 -3.67 12.18 -11.95
CA CYS A 251 -3.23 11.73 -13.28
C CYS A 251 -2.30 12.79 -13.89
N MET A 252 -1.03 12.44 -14.10
CA MET A 252 -0.01 13.34 -14.63
C MET A 252 1.04 12.51 -15.39
N SER A 253 1.71 13.08 -16.39
CA SER A 253 2.77 12.35 -17.10
C SER A 253 4.05 12.21 -16.25
N VAL A 254 4.85 11.19 -16.55
CA VAL A 254 6.19 11.04 -15.94
C VAL A 254 7.08 12.21 -16.34
N GLU A 255 6.91 12.71 -17.55
CA GLU A 255 7.65 13.86 -18.11
C GLU A 255 7.35 15.15 -17.30
N ASP A 256 6.08 15.38 -16.92
CA ASP A 256 5.71 16.51 -16.05
C ASP A 256 6.32 16.32 -14.63
N GLY A 257 6.35 15.09 -14.12
CA GLY A 257 7.06 14.77 -12.88
C GLY A 257 8.56 15.04 -12.95
N LEU A 258 9.19 14.78 -14.09
CA LEU A 258 10.60 15.13 -14.32
C LEU A 258 10.82 16.65 -14.44
N ALA A 259 9.85 17.40 -14.95
CA ALA A 259 9.90 18.86 -14.95
C ALA A 259 9.89 19.40 -13.50
N ILE A 260 9.00 18.90 -12.65
CA ILE A 260 8.99 19.24 -11.21
C ILE A 260 10.33 18.86 -10.56
N LEU A 261 10.88 17.67 -10.87
CA LEU A 261 12.18 17.26 -10.36
C LEU A 261 13.30 18.21 -10.80
N SER A 262 13.26 18.69 -12.03
CA SER A 262 14.25 19.62 -12.57
C SER A 262 14.27 20.97 -11.84
N ASP A 263 13.09 21.43 -11.41
CA ASP A 263 12.98 22.66 -10.59
C ASP A 263 13.57 22.47 -9.18
N LEU A 264 13.39 21.28 -8.59
CA LEU A 264 13.83 20.95 -7.23
C LEU A 264 15.29 20.48 -7.13
N VAL A 265 15.81 19.89 -8.21
CA VAL A 265 17.19 19.37 -8.34
C VAL A 265 17.74 19.73 -9.72
N PRO A 266 18.14 20.99 -9.94
CA PRO A 266 18.68 21.43 -11.23
C PRO A 266 19.90 20.59 -11.63
N GLY A 267 19.91 20.14 -12.89
CA GLY A 267 21.03 19.38 -13.46
C GLY A 267 21.06 17.90 -13.06
N HIS A 268 19.97 17.35 -12.50
CA HIS A 268 19.88 15.89 -12.28
C HIS A 268 20.04 15.10 -13.60
N ALA A 269 20.55 13.88 -13.50
CA ALA A 269 20.78 12.98 -14.64
C ALA A 269 19.69 11.90 -14.77
N VAL A 270 18.46 12.18 -14.34
CA VAL A 270 17.32 11.27 -14.48
C VAL A 270 16.63 11.50 -15.81
N THR A 271 16.33 10.39 -16.50
CA THR A 271 15.62 10.35 -17.79
C THR A 271 14.47 9.35 -17.77
N THR A 272 13.67 9.31 -18.82
CA THR A 272 12.63 8.30 -19.04
C THR A 272 12.72 7.70 -20.44
N THR A 273 12.33 6.42 -20.58
CA THR A 273 12.20 5.80 -21.91
C THR A 273 11.01 6.35 -22.71
N GLY A 274 10.07 7.03 -22.06
CA GLY A 274 8.84 7.52 -22.70
C GLY A 274 7.80 6.44 -23.04
N VAL A 275 8.08 5.17 -22.75
CA VAL A 275 7.17 4.05 -23.07
C VAL A 275 6.02 4.05 -22.05
N ALA A 276 4.80 4.26 -22.53
CA ALA A 276 3.62 4.29 -21.63
C ALA A 276 3.41 2.96 -20.93
N LEU A 277 3.06 3.03 -19.65
CA LEU A 277 2.61 1.84 -18.90
C LEU A 277 1.26 1.37 -19.46
N PRO A 278 1.06 0.06 -19.65
CA PRO A 278 -0.23 -0.49 -20.05
C PRO A 278 -1.18 -0.61 -18.85
N ILE A 279 -1.32 0.45 -18.05
CA ILE A 279 -2.13 0.54 -16.83
C ILE A 279 -3.04 1.77 -16.96
N PRO A 280 -4.33 1.72 -16.56
CA PRO A 280 -5.16 2.92 -16.53
C PRO A 280 -4.52 3.99 -15.63
N ALA A 281 -4.29 5.19 -16.16
CA ALA A 281 -3.70 6.29 -15.41
C ALA A 281 -4.74 7.09 -14.61
N ASP A 282 -5.98 7.07 -15.09
CA ASP A 282 -7.08 7.88 -14.56
C ASP A 282 -8.26 6.96 -14.19
N LEU A 283 -8.29 6.52 -12.94
CA LEU A 283 -9.38 5.74 -12.38
C LEU A 283 -10.23 6.63 -11.46
N ASP A 284 -11.55 6.45 -11.51
CA ASP A 284 -12.48 7.19 -10.65
C ASP A 284 -12.35 6.74 -9.19
N ASP A 285 -11.80 7.58 -8.32
CA ASP A 285 -11.70 7.37 -6.87
C ASP A 285 -12.78 8.12 -6.06
N ALA A 286 -13.73 8.80 -6.71
CA ALA A 286 -14.84 9.46 -6.01
C ALA A 286 -15.66 8.48 -5.13
N PRO A 287 -15.93 7.21 -5.56
CA PRO A 287 -16.65 6.27 -4.73
C PRO A 287 -15.95 5.91 -3.40
N ILE A 288 -14.63 5.77 -3.38
CA ILE A 288 -13.91 5.49 -2.13
C ILE A 288 -13.95 6.72 -1.21
N ARG A 289 -13.79 7.93 -1.73
CA ARG A 289 -13.86 9.17 -0.95
C ARG A 289 -15.27 9.37 -0.37
N ALA A 290 -16.31 9.13 -1.14
CA ALA A 290 -17.70 9.15 -0.65
C ALA A 290 -17.95 8.11 0.46
N ARG A 291 -17.33 6.93 0.39
CA ARG A 291 -17.50 5.86 1.38
C ARG A 291 -16.70 6.07 2.65
N LEU A 292 -15.45 6.49 2.55
CA LEU A 292 -14.53 6.58 3.68
C LEU A 292 -14.55 7.97 4.33
N GLY A 293 -15.03 9.00 3.64
CA GLY A 293 -14.87 10.39 3.99
C GLY A 293 -13.52 10.93 3.50
N ASP A 294 -13.23 12.18 3.85
CA ASP A 294 -12.00 12.82 3.43
C ASP A 294 -10.80 12.19 4.15
N PHE A 295 -9.85 11.72 3.38
CA PHE A 295 -8.49 11.41 3.78
C PHE A 295 -7.54 12.28 2.94
N PRO A 296 -6.36 12.64 3.48
CA PRO A 296 -5.45 13.58 2.82
C PRO A 296 -5.06 13.13 1.41
N SER A 297 -5.05 14.09 0.49
CA SER A 297 -4.49 13.94 -0.86
C SER A 297 -3.29 14.88 -0.97
N ILE A 298 -2.20 14.38 -1.49
CA ILE A 298 -0.93 15.12 -1.61
C ILE A 298 -0.67 15.44 -3.08
N PRO A 299 -0.62 16.71 -3.48
CA PRO A 299 -0.27 17.09 -4.84
C PRO A 299 1.12 16.54 -5.24
N PRO A 300 1.35 16.17 -6.52
CA PRO A 300 2.60 15.55 -6.96
C PRO A 300 3.85 16.39 -6.68
N ASP A 301 3.79 17.70 -6.84
CA ASP A 301 4.90 18.61 -6.53
C ASP A 301 5.30 18.55 -5.05
N GLU A 302 4.32 18.55 -4.16
CA GLU A 302 4.55 18.42 -2.72
C GLU A 302 5.07 17.01 -2.36
N GLY A 303 4.48 15.94 -2.92
CA GLY A 303 4.92 14.57 -2.65
C GLY A 303 6.34 14.28 -3.17
N ILE A 304 6.71 14.84 -4.33
CA ILE A 304 8.07 14.76 -4.87
C ILE A 304 9.04 15.51 -3.95
N ARG A 305 8.70 16.73 -3.52
CA ARG A 305 9.51 17.54 -2.62
C ARG A 305 9.74 16.81 -1.28
N GLN A 306 8.69 16.32 -0.63
CA GLN A 306 8.79 15.58 0.62
C GLN A 306 9.66 14.32 0.49
N THR A 307 9.53 13.61 -0.62
CA THR A 307 10.31 12.39 -0.88
C THR A 307 11.79 12.71 -1.04
N LEU A 308 12.14 13.78 -1.78
CA LEU A 308 13.53 14.24 -1.92
C LEU A 308 14.14 14.69 -0.57
N GLU A 309 13.38 15.45 0.22
CA GLU A 309 13.81 15.86 1.56
C GLU A 309 14.09 14.68 2.48
N ALA A 310 13.20 13.66 2.41
CA ALA A 310 13.37 12.44 3.19
C ALA A 310 14.61 11.65 2.76
N PHE A 311 14.87 11.49 1.46
CA PHE A 311 16.09 10.82 1.00
C PHE A 311 17.36 11.56 1.42
N ARG A 312 17.39 12.89 1.32
CA ARG A 312 18.51 13.69 1.82
C ARG A 312 18.76 13.46 3.31
N ALA A 313 17.69 13.50 4.13
CA ALA A 313 17.78 13.25 5.57
C ALA A 313 18.20 11.83 5.98
N LEU A 314 18.13 10.85 5.05
CA LEU A 314 18.62 9.49 5.27
C LEU A 314 20.12 9.34 4.92
N THR A 315 20.68 10.29 4.17
CA THR A 315 22.09 10.27 3.72
C THR A 315 22.99 11.05 4.66
N ASP A 316 22.45 12.03 5.41
CA ASP A 316 23.11 12.82 6.43
C ASP A 316 23.25 12.03 7.76
#